data_2fbb0727328b9de32be422ef9a45bdf2
#
_entry.id   2fbb0727328b9de32be422ef9a45bdf2
#
_cell.length_a   1.000
_cell.length_b   1.000
_cell.length_c   1.000
_cell.angle_alpha   90.00
_cell.angle_beta   90.00
_cell.angle_gamma   90.00
#
_symmetry.space_group_name_H-M   'P 1'
#
loop_
_entity.id
_entity.type
_entity.pdbx_description
1 polymer ?
#
loop_
_entity_poly.entity_id
_entity_poly.type
_entity_poly.pdbx_seq_one_letter_code
_entity_poly.pdbx_strand_id
1 'polypeptide(L)'
;MIASFIQGDGLNMVLNKIWKKTHDYGVLVMFSHTIFSLSFALISMLLASNGLPSPYTIFWILVAFMGARTGANAINRVIDAEIDAKNPRTATRQLPKGLLKKKEVVIFSAICFLVMVIGAAMLNPLCLLLSPIALFMLIIYSYTKRFTWACHLVLGITSAIAPVGAWLAVTGRLSWLPLFMGAANTLWVAGFDIIYGSQDYDFDTKNGINSIPARFGVKNALRIAAFFHGITILLLIIVGLLSPQLRVIYFIGLAVISVLFIAEHRMVSPANLSNVKLASYGINQLISIAFLICGVIDALV
;
A
#
# COMPACT_ATOMS: atom_id res chain seq x y z
N MET A 1 -37.72 -31.73 -23.94
CA MET A 1 -36.34 -31.38 -24.36
C MET A 1 -35.94 -29.91 -24.03
N ILE A 2 -36.83 -29.09 -23.47
CA ILE A 2 -36.49 -27.68 -23.07
C ILE A 2 -36.34 -27.56 -21.53
N ALA A 3 -36.82 -28.55 -20.77
CA ALA A 3 -36.78 -28.52 -19.29
C ALA A 3 -35.44 -28.99 -18.66
N SER A 4 -34.54 -29.63 -19.42
CA SER A 4 -33.23 -30.09 -18.91
C SER A 4 -32.11 -29.06 -19.02
N PHE A 5 -32.38 -27.89 -19.61
CA PHE A 5 -31.39 -26.82 -19.79
C PHE A 5 -31.30 -25.82 -18.64
N ILE A 6 -32.18 -25.95 -17.60
CA ILE A 6 -32.32 -24.95 -16.52
C ILE A 6 -31.80 -25.46 -15.16
N GLN A 7 -31.36 -26.70 -15.03
CA GLN A 7 -30.98 -27.25 -13.71
C GLN A 7 -29.47 -27.60 -13.65
N GLY A 8 -28.67 -26.72 -13.08
CA GLY A 8 -27.37 -27.03 -12.50
C GLY A 8 -26.18 -26.51 -13.29
N ASP A 9 -25.98 -26.91 -14.54
CA ASP A 9 -24.73 -26.66 -15.27
C ASP A 9 -24.55 -25.21 -15.71
N GLY A 10 -25.61 -24.56 -16.16
CA GLY A 10 -25.58 -23.16 -16.60
C GLY A 10 -25.29 -22.20 -15.44
N LEU A 11 -25.93 -22.40 -14.28
CA LEU A 11 -25.73 -21.59 -13.10
C LEU A 11 -24.31 -21.78 -12.54
N ASN A 12 -23.85 -23.03 -12.44
CA ASN A 12 -22.50 -23.36 -12.00
C ASN A 12 -21.44 -22.77 -12.92
N MET A 13 -21.66 -22.78 -14.23
CA MET A 13 -20.75 -22.18 -15.20
C MET A 13 -20.68 -20.65 -15.04
N VAL A 14 -21.82 -19.98 -14.83
CA VAL A 14 -21.89 -18.53 -14.56
C VAL A 14 -21.21 -18.19 -13.22
N LEU A 15 -21.50 -18.93 -12.17
CA LEU A 15 -20.88 -18.74 -10.84
C LEU A 15 -19.37 -18.94 -10.90
N ASN A 16 -18.89 -19.97 -11.58
CA ASN A 16 -17.47 -20.22 -11.76
C ASN A 16 -16.77 -19.09 -12.57
N LYS A 17 -17.45 -18.55 -13.58
CA LYS A 17 -16.94 -17.40 -14.33
C LYS A 17 -16.87 -16.13 -13.50
N ILE A 18 -17.89 -15.86 -12.69
CA ILE A 18 -17.92 -14.73 -11.75
C ILE A 18 -16.81 -14.91 -10.71
N TRP A 19 -16.70 -16.06 -10.09
CA TRP A 19 -15.67 -16.37 -9.09
C TRP A 19 -14.27 -16.19 -9.65
N LYS A 20 -13.99 -16.74 -10.83
CA LYS A 20 -12.69 -16.57 -11.50
C LYS A 20 -12.38 -15.09 -11.77
N LYS A 21 -13.36 -14.33 -12.27
CA LYS A 21 -13.18 -12.91 -12.56
C LYS A 21 -12.95 -12.10 -11.28
N THR A 22 -13.69 -12.38 -10.21
CA THR A 22 -13.49 -11.75 -8.89
C THR A 22 -12.10 -12.06 -8.31
N HIS A 23 -11.67 -13.32 -8.42
CA HIS A 23 -10.33 -13.74 -8.03
C HIS A 23 -9.25 -12.99 -8.83
N ASP A 24 -9.40 -12.87 -10.15
CA ASP A 24 -8.46 -12.15 -11.02
C ASP A 24 -8.36 -10.68 -10.64
N TYR A 25 -9.47 -10.01 -10.26
CA TYR A 25 -9.45 -8.65 -9.72
C TYR A 25 -8.78 -8.59 -8.34
N GLY A 26 -9.03 -9.53 -7.45
CA GLY A 26 -8.37 -9.62 -6.15
C GLY A 26 -6.84 -9.71 -6.26
N VAL A 27 -6.35 -10.55 -7.19
CA VAL A 27 -4.93 -10.69 -7.49
C VAL A 27 -4.38 -9.42 -8.17
N LEU A 28 -5.13 -8.82 -9.10
CA LEU A 28 -4.73 -7.61 -9.81
C LEU A 28 -4.44 -6.47 -8.83
N VAL A 29 -5.30 -6.27 -7.81
CA VAL A 29 -5.16 -5.19 -6.84
C VAL A 29 -4.28 -5.54 -5.64
N MET A 30 -3.68 -6.73 -5.61
CA MET A 30 -2.84 -7.21 -4.52
C MET A 30 -3.54 -7.05 -3.16
N PHE A 31 -4.77 -7.53 -3.05
CA PHE A 31 -5.63 -7.33 -1.87
C PHE A 31 -4.96 -7.75 -0.55
N SER A 32 -4.17 -8.84 -0.57
CA SER A 32 -3.42 -9.34 0.59
C SER A 32 -2.40 -8.33 1.15
N HIS A 33 -1.97 -7.34 0.36
CA HIS A 33 -1.00 -6.32 0.78
C HIS A 33 -1.68 -5.04 1.32
N THR A 34 -2.99 -5.05 1.44
CA THR A 34 -3.76 -3.91 1.98
C THR A 34 -3.40 -3.60 3.43
N ILE A 35 -2.96 -4.62 4.18
CA ILE A 35 -2.59 -4.52 5.60
C ILE A 35 -1.48 -3.48 5.88
N PHE A 36 -0.55 -3.24 4.93
CA PHE A 36 0.60 -2.35 5.14
C PHE A 36 0.18 -0.92 5.47
N SER A 37 -0.67 -0.31 4.65
CA SER A 37 -1.15 1.06 4.90
C SER A 37 -2.34 1.10 5.86
N LEU A 38 -3.10 0.01 5.96
CA LEU A 38 -4.27 -0.09 6.84
C LEU A 38 -3.86 -0.01 8.32
N SER A 39 -2.76 -0.66 8.71
CA SER A 39 -2.27 -0.59 10.08
C SER A 39 -1.98 0.85 10.52
N PHE A 40 -1.33 1.64 9.67
CA PHE A 40 -1.07 3.05 9.95
C PHE A 40 -2.34 3.90 9.98
N ALA A 41 -3.29 3.66 9.07
CA ALA A 41 -4.57 4.36 9.06
C ALA A 41 -5.37 4.10 10.35
N LEU A 42 -5.46 2.84 10.78
CA LEU A 42 -6.20 2.45 11.99
C LEU A 42 -5.58 3.04 13.27
N ILE A 43 -4.26 2.95 13.43
CA ILE A 43 -3.59 3.55 14.60
C ILE A 43 -3.77 5.07 14.59
N SER A 44 -3.58 5.72 13.43
CA SER A 44 -3.79 7.16 13.30
C SER A 44 -5.21 7.58 13.66
N MET A 45 -6.21 6.81 13.22
CA MET A 45 -7.62 6.99 13.57
C MET A 45 -7.86 6.89 15.08
N LEU A 46 -7.30 5.88 15.75
CA LEU A 46 -7.45 5.67 17.19
C LEU A 46 -6.78 6.78 18.00
N LEU A 47 -5.57 7.18 17.61
CA LEU A 47 -4.87 8.30 18.26
C LEU A 47 -5.60 9.62 18.08
N ALA A 48 -6.20 9.85 16.91
CA ALA A 48 -6.96 11.06 16.61
C ALA A 48 -8.25 11.19 17.43
N SER A 49 -8.88 10.06 17.78
CA SER A 49 -10.15 10.02 18.53
C SER A 49 -9.96 9.82 20.02
N ASN A 50 -8.71 9.63 20.51
CA ASN A 50 -8.44 9.19 21.89
C ASN A 50 -9.22 7.92 22.28
N GLY A 51 -9.19 6.92 21.41
CA GLY A 51 -9.92 5.66 21.53
C GLY A 51 -10.69 5.29 20.26
N LEU A 52 -11.82 4.60 20.39
CA LEU A 52 -12.66 4.22 19.26
C LEU A 52 -13.52 5.41 18.81
N PRO A 53 -13.42 5.84 17.54
CA PRO A 53 -14.36 6.82 16.98
C PRO A 53 -15.75 6.20 16.74
N SER A 54 -16.72 7.01 16.30
CA SER A 54 -18.05 6.52 16.00
C SER A 54 -18.02 5.43 14.91
N PRO A 55 -18.93 4.42 14.96
CA PRO A 55 -19.01 3.40 13.91
C PRO A 55 -19.20 4.00 12.51
N TYR A 56 -19.88 5.13 12.40
CA TYR A 56 -20.04 5.90 11.17
C TYR A 56 -18.68 6.37 10.62
N THR A 57 -17.84 6.96 11.47
CA THR A 57 -16.50 7.44 11.09
C THR A 57 -15.61 6.27 10.66
N ILE A 58 -15.59 5.18 11.42
CA ILE A 58 -14.83 3.97 11.09
C ILE A 58 -15.25 3.43 9.71
N PHE A 59 -16.56 3.28 9.49
CA PHE A 59 -17.11 2.77 8.23
C PHE A 59 -16.64 3.61 7.03
N TRP A 60 -16.78 4.93 7.09
CA TRP A 60 -16.42 5.79 5.96
C TRP A 60 -14.90 5.94 5.76
N ILE A 61 -14.10 5.86 6.83
CA ILE A 61 -12.62 5.76 6.69
C ILE A 61 -12.27 4.48 5.92
N LEU A 62 -12.84 3.34 6.28
CA LEU A 62 -12.58 2.08 5.60
C LEU A 62 -13.05 2.10 4.14
N VAL A 63 -14.23 2.68 3.86
CA VAL A 63 -14.75 2.83 2.49
C VAL A 63 -13.81 3.70 1.64
N ALA A 64 -13.40 4.87 2.15
CA ALA A 64 -12.48 5.77 1.46
C ALA A 64 -11.11 5.10 1.24
N PHE A 65 -10.57 4.45 2.27
CA PHE A 65 -9.30 3.72 2.19
C PHE A 65 -9.33 2.59 1.15
N MET A 66 -10.37 1.75 1.18
CA MET A 66 -10.52 0.64 0.23
C MET A 66 -10.69 1.14 -1.20
N GLY A 67 -11.47 2.21 -1.41
CA GLY A 67 -11.62 2.85 -2.71
C GLY A 67 -10.28 3.39 -3.23
N ALA A 68 -9.54 4.14 -2.40
CA ALA A 68 -8.23 4.68 -2.74
C ALA A 68 -7.23 3.57 -3.10
N ARG A 69 -7.07 2.59 -2.22
CA ARG A 69 -6.09 1.50 -2.37
C ARG A 69 -6.38 0.63 -3.59
N THR A 70 -7.63 0.21 -3.76
CA THR A 70 -8.05 -0.64 -4.86
C THR A 70 -7.96 0.10 -6.20
N GLY A 71 -8.43 1.34 -6.25
CA GLY A 71 -8.36 2.19 -7.44
C GLY A 71 -6.92 2.46 -7.88
N ALA A 72 -6.03 2.81 -6.92
CA ALA A 72 -4.62 3.07 -7.20
C ALA A 72 -3.90 1.84 -7.75
N ASN A 73 -4.11 0.66 -7.15
CA ASN A 73 -3.50 -0.57 -7.64
C ASN A 73 -4.04 -0.95 -9.03
N ALA A 74 -5.35 -0.80 -9.26
CA ALA A 74 -5.96 -1.10 -10.55
C ALA A 74 -5.43 -0.19 -11.67
N ILE A 75 -5.41 1.14 -11.43
CA ILE A 75 -4.91 2.09 -12.45
C ILE A 75 -3.40 1.93 -12.69
N ASN A 76 -2.62 1.59 -11.66
CA ASN A 76 -1.20 1.27 -11.82
C ASN A 76 -0.99 0.11 -12.80
N ARG A 77 -1.80 -0.97 -12.71
CA ARG A 77 -1.72 -2.08 -13.65
C ARG A 77 -2.01 -1.67 -15.09
N VAL A 78 -2.95 -0.75 -15.29
CA VAL A 78 -3.28 -0.22 -16.64
C VAL A 78 -2.13 0.61 -17.19
N ILE A 79 -1.61 1.54 -16.37
CA ILE A 79 -0.52 2.45 -16.76
C ILE A 79 0.74 1.66 -17.08
N ASP A 80 1.02 0.59 -16.31
CA ASP A 80 2.24 -0.21 -16.44
C ASP A 80 2.11 -1.39 -17.42
N ALA A 81 0.93 -1.64 -18.00
CA ALA A 81 0.66 -2.86 -18.76
C ALA A 81 1.67 -3.16 -19.88
N GLU A 82 2.19 -2.12 -20.55
CA GLU A 82 3.19 -2.27 -21.64
C GLU A 82 4.60 -2.57 -21.10
N ILE A 83 4.96 -1.97 -19.98
CA ILE A 83 6.22 -2.25 -19.29
C ILE A 83 6.17 -3.67 -18.72
N ASP A 84 5.05 -4.01 -18.06
CA ASP A 84 4.83 -5.33 -17.47
C ASP A 84 4.88 -6.47 -18.51
N ALA A 85 4.37 -6.23 -19.72
CA ALA A 85 4.41 -7.21 -20.80
C ALA A 85 5.84 -7.52 -21.30
N LYS A 86 6.76 -6.55 -21.18
CA LYS A 86 8.16 -6.70 -21.59
C LYS A 86 9.05 -7.31 -20.48
N ASN A 87 8.66 -7.17 -19.22
CA ASN A 87 9.42 -7.69 -18.09
C ASN A 87 9.05 -9.16 -17.84
N PRO A 88 9.99 -10.13 -17.95
CA PRO A 88 9.73 -11.56 -17.74
C PRO A 88 9.05 -11.87 -16.40
N ARG A 89 9.36 -11.11 -15.35
CA ARG A 89 8.77 -11.27 -14.01
C ARG A 89 7.29 -10.91 -13.97
N THR A 90 6.85 -9.91 -14.73
CA THR A 90 5.50 -9.35 -14.68
C THR A 90 4.65 -9.66 -15.91
N ALA A 91 5.22 -10.25 -16.97
CA ALA A 91 4.51 -10.67 -18.20
C ALA A 91 3.37 -11.66 -17.92
N THR A 92 3.39 -12.33 -16.76
CA THR A 92 2.35 -13.27 -16.33
C THR A 92 1.15 -12.60 -15.65
N ARG A 93 1.15 -11.28 -15.45
CA ARG A 93 0.06 -10.51 -14.83
C ARG A 93 -1.20 -10.52 -15.69
N GLN A 94 -2.34 -10.18 -15.10
CA GLN A 94 -3.68 -10.29 -15.70
C GLN A 94 -3.83 -9.51 -17.01
N LEU A 95 -3.33 -8.26 -17.06
CA LEU A 95 -3.43 -7.42 -18.26
C LEU A 95 -2.49 -7.86 -19.38
N PRO A 96 -1.19 -8.11 -19.14
CA PRO A 96 -0.29 -8.68 -20.14
C PRO A 96 -0.78 -10.01 -20.74
N LYS A 97 -1.36 -10.88 -19.91
CA LYS A 97 -1.94 -12.17 -20.36
C LYS A 97 -3.30 -12.05 -21.02
N GLY A 98 -3.90 -10.86 -21.07
CA GLY A 98 -5.24 -10.68 -21.64
C GLY A 98 -6.38 -11.31 -20.84
N LEU A 99 -6.16 -11.69 -19.57
CA LEU A 99 -7.20 -12.22 -18.67
C LEU A 99 -8.24 -11.16 -18.32
N LEU A 100 -7.83 -9.89 -18.27
CA LEU A 100 -8.68 -8.72 -18.05
C LEU A 100 -8.42 -7.70 -19.18
N LYS A 101 -9.47 -6.95 -19.57
CA LYS A 101 -9.35 -5.89 -20.58
C LYS A 101 -8.97 -4.57 -19.93
N LYS A 102 -8.04 -3.81 -20.53
CA LYS A 102 -7.62 -2.48 -20.01
C LYS A 102 -8.83 -1.58 -19.74
N LYS A 103 -9.82 -1.52 -20.65
CA LYS A 103 -11.04 -0.71 -20.49
C LYS A 103 -11.84 -1.08 -19.24
N GLU A 104 -12.01 -2.38 -18.98
CA GLU A 104 -12.73 -2.85 -17.78
C GLU A 104 -12.02 -2.44 -16.50
N VAL A 105 -10.68 -2.54 -16.47
CA VAL A 105 -9.88 -2.16 -15.29
C VAL A 105 -9.87 -0.65 -15.08
N VAL A 106 -9.88 0.17 -16.16
CA VAL A 106 -10.03 1.63 -16.04
C VAL A 106 -11.38 2.00 -15.44
N ILE A 107 -12.48 1.41 -15.91
CA ILE A 107 -13.83 1.66 -15.37
C ILE A 107 -13.87 1.23 -13.90
N PHE A 108 -13.34 0.05 -13.56
CA PHE A 108 -13.26 -0.43 -12.18
C PHE A 108 -12.47 0.55 -11.28
N SER A 109 -11.33 1.04 -11.74
CA SER A 109 -10.53 2.03 -11.02
C SER A 109 -11.29 3.34 -10.80
N ALA A 110 -12.00 3.83 -11.84
CA ALA A 110 -12.81 5.04 -11.74
C ALA A 110 -13.96 4.89 -10.71
N ILE A 111 -14.62 3.73 -10.68
CA ILE A 111 -15.63 3.41 -9.65
C ILE A 111 -14.99 3.42 -8.25
N CYS A 112 -13.83 2.80 -8.08
CA CYS A 112 -13.13 2.79 -6.79
C CYS A 112 -12.76 4.21 -6.33
N PHE A 113 -12.30 5.06 -7.23
CA PHE A 113 -11.99 6.46 -6.91
C PHE A 113 -13.23 7.28 -6.59
N LEU A 114 -14.36 7.02 -7.27
CA LEU A 114 -15.64 7.62 -6.91
C LEU A 114 -16.07 7.22 -5.50
N VAL A 115 -15.92 5.94 -5.14
CA VAL A 115 -16.20 5.44 -3.78
C VAL A 115 -15.30 6.11 -2.75
N MET A 116 -14.01 6.33 -3.06
CA MET A 116 -13.08 7.09 -2.21
C MET A 116 -13.58 8.53 -1.98
N VAL A 117 -13.98 9.23 -3.05
CA VAL A 117 -14.46 10.63 -2.95
C VAL A 117 -15.78 10.71 -2.17
N ILE A 118 -16.70 9.76 -2.38
CA ILE A 118 -17.94 9.67 -1.59
C ILE A 118 -17.58 9.44 -0.12
N GLY A 119 -16.69 8.51 0.19
CA GLY A 119 -16.22 8.30 1.56
C GLY A 119 -15.62 9.55 2.19
N ALA A 120 -14.80 10.30 1.45
CA ALA A 120 -14.24 11.57 1.91
C ALA A 120 -15.32 12.62 2.18
N ALA A 121 -16.34 12.71 1.31
CA ALA A 121 -17.47 13.63 1.47
C ALA A 121 -18.33 13.33 2.69
N MET A 122 -18.49 12.04 3.01
CA MET A 122 -19.26 11.59 4.18
C MET A 122 -18.51 11.79 5.50
N LEU A 123 -17.19 11.99 5.48
CA LEU A 123 -16.38 12.22 6.67
C LEU A 123 -16.43 13.70 7.11
N ASN A 124 -15.84 14.59 6.34
CA ASN A 124 -15.88 16.03 6.61
C ASN A 124 -15.46 16.87 5.38
N PRO A 125 -15.77 18.21 5.37
CA PRO A 125 -15.44 19.08 4.24
C PRO A 125 -13.95 19.14 3.88
N LEU A 126 -13.05 19.01 4.87
CA LEU A 126 -11.60 19.03 4.60
C LEU A 126 -11.15 17.77 3.86
N CYS A 127 -11.67 16.60 4.22
CA CYS A 127 -11.41 15.36 3.50
C CYS A 127 -11.88 15.44 2.05
N LEU A 128 -13.07 16.00 1.80
CA LEU A 128 -13.57 16.20 0.46
C LEU A 128 -12.70 17.20 -0.31
N LEU A 129 -12.31 18.33 0.29
CA LEU A 129 -11.48 19.35 -0.34
C LEU A 129 -10.10 18.79 -0.75
N LEU A 130 -9.52 17.89 0.04
CA LEU A 130 -8.22 17.29 -0.22
C LEU A 130 -8.30 16.04 -1.12
N SER A 131 -9.49 15.49 -1.36
CA SER A 131 -9.65 14.28 -2.16
C SER A 131 -9.15 14.41 -3.61
N PRO A 132 -9.23 15.55 -4.32
CA PRO A 132 -8.62 15.73 -5.64
C PRO A 132 -7.08 15.64 -5.61
N ILE A 133 -6.45 16.17 -4.56
CA ILE A 133 -4.99 16.07 -4.38
C ILE A 133 -4.59 14.61 -4.13
N ALA A 134 -5.33 13.91 -3.26
CA ALA A 134 -5.14 12.49 -3.02
C ALA A 134 -5.30 11.69 -4.32
N LEU A 135 -6.37 11.94 -5.09
CA LEU A 135 -6.61 11.28 -6.37
C LEU A 135 -5.47 11.52 -7.36
N PHE A 136 -4.98 12.75 -7.47
CA PHE A 136 -3.82 13.08 -8.30
C PHE A 136 -2.60 12.24 -7.90
N MET A 137 -2.27 12.18 -6.60
CA MET A 137 -1.14 11.39 -6.10
C MET A 137 -1.31 9.90 -6.35
N LEU A 138 -2.53 9.35 -6.17
CA LEU A 138 -2.88 7.95 -6.42
C LEU A 138 -2.76 7.55 -7.90
N ILE A 139 -2.75 8.49 -8.82
CA ILE A 139 -2.57 8.24 -10.26
C ILE A 139 -1.12 8.53 -10.68
N ILE A 140 -0.58 9.71 -10.29
CA ILE A 140 0.71 10.18 -10.80
C ILE A 140 1.88 9.31 -10.37
N TYR A 141 1.82 8.69 -9.16
CA TYR A 141 2.92 7.84 -8.69
C TYR A 141 3.26 6.72 -9.68
N SER A 142 2.27 6.19 -10.40
CA SER A 142 2.47 5.14 -11.40
C SER A 142 3.28 5.59 -12.62
N TYR A 143 3.31 6.89 -12.90
CA TYR A 143 4.08 7.46 -14.01
C TYR A 143 5.52 7.79 -13.62
N THR A 144 5.83 7.94 -12.32
CA THR A 144 7.09 8.52 -11.83
C THR A 144 8.33 7.77 -12.28
N LYS A 145 8.28 6.44 -12.37
CA LYS A 145 9.38 5.62 -12.88
C LYS A 145 9.77 5.91 -14.36
N ARG A 146 8.96 6.68 -15.10
CA ARG A 146 9.26 7.11 -16.47
C ARG A 146 10.16 8.36 -16.53
N PHE A 147 10.21 9.15 -15.45
CA PHE A 147 10.94 10.41 -15.44
C PHE A 147 11.77 10.67 -14.18
N THR A 148 11.61 9.91 -13.09
CA THR A 148 12.42 10.11 -11.87
C THR A 148 12.81 8.81 -11.19
N TRP A 149 14.04 8.74 -10.73
CA TRP A 149 14.56 7.66 -9.89
C TRP A 149 13.93 7.62 -8.50
N ALA A 150 13.32 8.72 -8.03
CA ALA A 150 12.66 8.81 -6.73
C ALA A 150 11.27 8.14 -6.68
N CYS A 151 10.91 7.33 -7.67
CA CYS A 151 9.59 6.68 -7.79
C CYS A 151 9.17 5.91 -6.52
N HIS A 152 10.09 5.26 -5.82
CA HIS A 152 9.84 4.58 -4.54
C HIS A 152 9.41 5.55 -3.43
N LEU A 153 10.06 6.74 -3.35
CA LEU A 153 9.65 7.78 -2.39
C LEU A 153 8.27 8.34 -2.73
N VAL A 154 7.97 8.57 -4.01
CA VAL A 154 6.63 9.03 -4.43
C VAL A 154 5.56 7.99 -4.09
N LEU A 155 5.85 6.70 -4.26
CA LEU A 155 4.96 5.62 -3.79
C LEU A 155 4.75 5.70 -2.27
N GLY A 156 5.82 5.90 -1.50
CA GLY A 156 5.76 6.07 -0.05
C GLY A 156 4.91 7.27 0.37
N ILE A 157 5.12 8.45 -0.25
CA ILE A 157 4.32 9.66 -0.01
C ILE A 157 2.83 9.39 -0.33
N THR A 158 2.56 8.70 -1.42
CA THR A 158 1.19 8.32 -1.79
C THR A 158 0.57 7.39 -0.73
N SER A 159 1.35 6.48 -0.16
CA SER A 159 0.90 5.60 0.93
C SER A 159 0.62 6.38 2.23
N ALA A 160 1.34 7.48 2.50
CA ALA A 160 1.15 8.33 3.67
C ALA A 160 -0.22 9.03 3.71
N ILE A 161 -0.92 9.10 2.58
CA ILE A 161 -2.32 9.58 2.53
C ILE A 161 -3.21 8.76 3.49
N ALA A 162 -2.90 7.50 3.74
CA ALA A 162 -3.69 6.63 4.62
C ALA A 162 -3.67 7.11 6.09
N PRO A 163 -2.53 7.21 6.80
CA PRO A 163 -2.52 7.72 8.18
C PRO A 163 -2.91 9.19 8.28
N VAL A 164 -2.48 10.05 7.36
CA VAL A 164 -2.83 11.47 7.38
C VAL A 164 -4.33 11.67 7.14
N GLY A 165 -4.89 10.96 6.15
CA GLY A 165 -6.32 11.01 5.83
C GLY A 165 -7.19 10.48 6.96
N ALA A 166 -6.79 9.39 7.65
CA ALA A 166 -7.51 8.85 8.78
C ALA A 166 -7.55 9.85 9.98
N TRP A 167 -6.44 10.55 10.23
CA TRP A 167 -6.40 11.63 11.23
C TRP A 167 -7.35 12.77 10.87
N LEU A 168 -7.26 13.26 9.62
CA LEU A 168 -8.12 14.35 9.13
C LEU A 168 -9.60 13.96 9.16
N ALA A 169 -9.91 12.70 8.89
CA ALA A 169 -11.27 12.17 8.93
C ALA A 169 -11.90 12.29 10.31
N VAL A 170 -11.13 12.09 11.36
CA VAL A 170 -11.59 12.18 12.76
C VAL A 170 -11.60 13.61 13.27
N THR A 171 -10.53 14.37 13.01
CA THR A 171 -10.29 15.67 13.68
C THR A 171 -10.73 16.88 12.86
N GLY A 172 -10.86 16.74 11.54
CA GLY A 172 -11.07 17.85 10.62
C GLY A 172 -9.92 18.85 10.56
N ARG A 173 -8.76 18.54 11.10
CA ARG A 173 -7.59 19.44 11.16
C ARG A 173 -6.26 18.70 11.07
N LEU A 174 -5.25 19.33 10.51
CA LEU A 174 -3.89 18.81 10.43
C LEU A 174 -3.17 19.04 11.76
N SER A 175 -2.27 18.12 12.13
CA SER A 175 -1.38 18.21 13.28
C SER A 175 0.00 17.61 12.95
N TRP A 176 0.97 17.78 13.82
CA TRP A 176 2.32 17.24 13.61
C TRP A 176 2.37 15.72 13.71
N LEU A 177 1.54 15.12 14.57
CA LEU A 177 1.55 13.67 14.82
C LEU A 177 1.28 12.85 13.56
N PRO A 178 0.18 13.09 12.78
CA PRO A 178 -0.06 12.38 11.54
C PRO A 178 1.01 12.65 10.47
N LEU A 179 1.70 13.79 10.51
CA LEU A 179 2.81 14.06 9.60
C LEU A 179 4.03 13.18 9.91
N PHE A 180 4.39 12.98 11.19
CA PHE A 180 5.42 12.03 11.57
C PHE A 180 5.03 10.59 11.22
N MET A 181 3.77 10.20 11.45
CA MET A 181 3.27 8.89 11.03
C MET A 181 3.32 8.72 9.50
N GLY A 182 2.93 9.75 8.75
CA GLY A 182 3.00 9.76 7.29
C GLY A 182 4.44 9.65 6.79
N ALA A 183 5.37 10.38 7.39
CA ALA A 183 6.80 10.30 7.06
C ALA A 183 7.38 8.91 7.37
N ALA A 184 7.02 8.31 8.51
CA ALA A 184 7.42 6.95 8.85
C ALA A 184 6.88 5.94 7.82
N ASN A 185 5.59 6.03 7.47
CA ASN A 185 4.99 5.19 6.45
C ASN A 185 5.64 5.38 5.07
N THR A 186 5.95 6.63 4.70
CA THR A 186 6.65 6.95 3.45
C THR A 186 7.98 6.22 3.34
N LEU A 187 8.83 6.33 4.36
CA LEU A 187 10.16 5.74 4.33
C LEU A 187 10.13 4.21 4.45
N TRP A 188 9.22 3.68 5.23
CA TRP A 188 9.02 2.24 5.31
C TRP A 188 8.60 1.65 3.97
N VAL A 189 7.55 2.23 3.34
CA VAL A 189 7.06 1.76 2.04
C VAL A 189 8.13 1.92 0.95
N ALA A 190 8.83 3.05 0.92
CA ALA A 190 9.92 3.27 -0.01
C ALA A 190 11.06 2.25 0.21
N GLY A 191 11.40 1.94 1.46
CA GLY A 191 12.47 1.00 1.81
C GLY A 191 12.19 -0.41 1.29
N PHE A 192 11.03 -1.00 1.62
CA PHE A 192 10.72 -2.34 1.13
C PHE A 192 10.48 -2.39 -0.38
N ASP A 193 9.97 -1.30 -0.99
CA ASP A 193 9.78 -1.24 -2.44
C ASP A 193 11.11 -1.11 -3.20
N ILE A 194 12.12 -0.45 -2.62
CA ILE A 194 13.50 -0.47 -3.14
C ILE A 194 14.08 -1.89 -3.12
N ILE A 195 13.90 -2.61 -2.01
CA ILE A 195 14.34 -4.02 -1.91
C ILE A 195 13.62 -4.84 -2.99
N TYR A 196 12.31 -4.71 -3.10
CA TYR A 196 11.50 -5.41 -4.10
C TYR A 196 11.91 -5.06 -5.53
N GLY A 197 12.12 -3.78 -5.83
CA GLY A 197 12.54 -3.29 -7.15
C GLY A 197 13.96 -3.70 -7.54
N SER A 198 14.80 -4.08 -6.57
CA SER A 198 16.19 -4.51 -6.85
C SER A 198 16.25 -5.76 -7.75
N GLN A 199 15.22 -6.60 -7.75
CA GLN A 199 15.13 -7.75 -8.67
C GLN A 199 14.88 -7.36 -10.14
N ASP A 200 14.42 -6.13 -10.40
CA ASP A 200 14.20 -5.62 -11.75
C ASP A 200 15.40 -4.81 -12.30
N TYR A 201 16.52 -4.75 -11.57
CA TYR A 201 17.68 -3.93 -11.89
C TYR A 201 18.15 -4.05 -13.34
N ASP A 202 18.34 -5.28 -13.83
CA ASP A 202 18.80 -5.54 -15.20
C ASP A 202 17.77 -5.11 -16.25
N PHE A 203 16.50 -5.37 -15.97
CA PHE A 203 15.41 -4.96 -16.84
C PHE A 203 15.26 -3.44 -16.88
N ASP A 204 15.21 -2.79 -15.74
CA ASP A 204 15.04 -1.35 -15.62
C ASP A 204 16.18 -0.60 -16.32
N THR A 205 17.43 -1.02 -16.08
CA THR A 205 18.62 -0.41 -16.70
C THR A 205 18.60 -0.55 -18.22
N LYS A 206 18.26 -1.74 -18.75
CA LYS A 206 18.20 -2.00 -20.20
C LYS A 206 17.07 -1.25 -20.92
N ASN A 207 15.95 -1.00 -20.21
CA ASN A 207 14.75 -0.39 -20.80
C ASN A 207 14.58 1.10 -20.44
N GLY A 208 15.56 1.73 -19.79
CA GLY A 208 15.51 3.15 -19.43
C GLY A 208 14.45 3.50 -18.39
N ILE A 209 14.09 2.53 -17.53
CA ILE A 209 13.15 2.76 -16.44
C ILE A 209 13.93 3.33 -15.25
N ASN A 210 13.42 4.44 -14.70
CA ASN A 210 14.07 5.10 -13.59
C ASN A 210 13.64 4.46 -12.27
N SER A 211 14.64 3.99 -11.50
CA SER A 211 14.44 3.46 -10.16
C SER A 211 15.70 3.71 -9.32
N ILE A 212 15.61 3.64 -7.99
CA ILE A 212 16.78 3.76 -7.11
C ILE A 212 17.79 2.65 -7.41
N PRO A 213 17.42 1.36 -7.58
CA PRO A 213 18.36 0.34 -8.01
C PRO A 213 19.02 0.65 -9.37
N ALA A 214 18.24 1.05 -10.39
CA ALA A 214 18.79 1.37 -11.71
C ALA A 214 19.77 2.56 -11.69
N ARG A 215 19.51 3.57 -10.83
CA ARG A 215 20.33 4.78 -10.74
C ARG A 215 21.61 4.59 -9.93
N PHE A 216 21.55 3.88 -8.79
CA PHE A 216 22.62 3.81 -7.79
C PHE A 216 23.25 2.40 -7.68
N GLY A 217 22.76 1.43 -8.43
CA GLY A 217 23.12 0.02 -8.33
C GLY A 217 22.51 -0.68 -7.13
N VAL A 218 22.36 -2.00 -7.20
CA VAL A 218 21.69 -2.83 -6.17
C VAL A 218 22.33 -2.65 -4.78
N LYS A 219 23.68 -2.60 -4.70
CA LYS A 219 24.39 -2.46 -3.42
C LYS A 219 24.01 -1.18 -2.67
N ASN A 220 23.98 -0.05 -3.36
CA ASN A 220 23.64 1.24 -2.74
C ASN A 220 22.13 1.34 -2.51
N ALA A 221 21.30 0.77 -3.39
CA ALA A 221 19.86 0.71 -3.21
C ALA A 221 19.48 0.00 -1.90
N LEU A 222 20.07 -1.17 -1.60
CA LEU A 222 19.84 -1.88 -0.34
C LEU A 222 20.33 -1.09 0.88
N ARG A 223 21.41 -0.30 0.76
CA ARG A 223 21.86 0.60 1.84
C ARG A 223 20.90 1.76 2.07
N ILE A 224 20.37 2.35 0.98
CA ILE A 224 19.34 3.40 1.06
C ILE A 224 18.07 2.86 1.72
N ALA A 225 17.63 1.66 1.35
CA ALA A 225 16.49 0.99 1.99
C ALA A 225 16.72 0.78 3.50
N ALA A 226 17.91 0.31 3.92
CA ALA A 226 18.25 0.15 5.32
C ALA A 226 18.26 1.50 6.08
N PHE A 227 18.79 2.55 5.47
CA PHE A 227 18.77 3.89 6.02
C PHE A 227 17.32 4.41 6.21
N PHE A 228 16.43 4.18 5.22
CA PHE A 228 15.03 4.56 5.32
C PHE A 228 14.32 3.80 6.46
N HIS A 229 14.55 2.50 6.61
CA HIS A 229 13.99 1.72 7.72
C HIS A 229 14.53 2.17 9.09
N GLY A 230 15.81 2.57 9.18
CA GLY A 230 16.37 3.18 10.39
C GLY A 230 15.66 4.48 10.77
N ILE A 231 15.45 5.39 9.80
CA ILE A 231 14.69 6.63 10.05
C ILE A 231 13.22 6.32 10.38
N THR A 232 12.62 5.31 9.76
CA THR A 232 11.25 4.88 10.10
C THR A 232 11.13 4.57 11.59
N ILE A 233 12.06 3.80 12.17
CA ILE A 233 12.05 3.49 13.61
C ILE A 233 12.18 4.76 14.44
N LEU A 234 13.08 5.68 14.07
CA LEU A 234 13.23 6.95 14.80
C LEU A 234 11.94 7.79 14.76
N LEU A 235 11.27 7.88 13.61
CA LEU A 235 10.01 8.59 13.48
C LEU A 235 8.89 7.93 14.30
N LEU A 236 8.82 6.59 14.34
CA LEU A 236 7.85 5.86 15.13
C LEU A 236 8.12 6.02 16.65
N ILE A 237 9.39 6.11 17.07
CA ILE A 237 9.74 6.46 18.46
C ILE A 237 9.21 7.88 18.79
N ILE A 238 9.42 8.85 17.88
CA ILE A 238 8.88 10.22 18.07
C ILE A 238 7.36 10.19 18.19
N VAL A 239 6.66 9.42 17.33
CA VAL A 239 5.20 9.25 17.40
C VAL A 239 4.79 8.71 18.79
N GLY A 240 5.48 7.69 19.30
CA GLY A 240 5.22 7.13 20.63
C GLY A 240 5.43 8.13 21.76
N LEU A 241 6.51 8.93 21.69
CA LEU A 241 6.81 9.96 22.69
C LEU A 241 5.83 11.15 22.67
N LEU A 242 5.26 11.45 21.49
CA LEU A 242 4.27 12.53 21.32
C LEU A 242 2.83 12.10 21.62
N SER A 243 2.57 10.80 21.75
CA SER A 243 1.24 10.23 21.94
C SER A 243 1.11 9.61 23.33
N PRO A 244 0.42 10.27 24.29
CA PRO A 244 0.25 9.72 25.64
C PRO A 244 -0.47 8.36 25.69
N GLN A 245 -1.21 8.02 24.64
CA GLN A 245 -1.90 6.73 24.50
C GLN A 245 -0.93 5.58 24.19
N LEU A 246 0.22 5.87 23.55
CA LEU A 246 1.21 4.86 23.20
C LEU A 246 2.21 4.68 24.33
N ARG A 247 2.24 3.49 24.90
CA ARG A 247 2.99 3.17 26.14
C ARG A 247 3.94 2.00 25.88
N VAL A 248 4.14 1.19 26.92
CA VAL A 248 5.14 0.11 26.92
C VAL A 248 4.93 -0.92 25.81
N ILE A 249 3.69 -1.31 25.53
CA ILE A 249 3.41 -2.36 24.52
C ILE A 249 3.80 -1.87 23.12
N TYR A 250 3.53 -0.61 22.80
CA TYR A 250 3.95 0.00 21.55
C TYR A 250 5.48 -0.03 21.40
N PHE A 251 6.24 0.36 22.42
CA PHE A 251 7.71 0.34 22.36
C PHE A 251 8.30 -1.07 22.29
N ILE A 252 7.67 -2.06 22.94
CA ILE A 252 8.00 -3.48 22.74
C ILE A 252 7.76 -3.85 21.27
N GLY A 253 6.62 -3.44 20.71
CA GLY A 253 6.32 -3.63 19.27
C GLY A 253 7.39 -3.02 18.37
N LEU A 254 7.87 -1.81 18.65
CA LEU A 254 8.97 -1.19 17.89
C LEU A 254 10.28 -1.96 17.99
N ALA A 255 10.58 -2.54 19.15
CA ALA A 255 11.76 -3.40 19.31
C ALA A 255 11.63 -4.66 18.41
N VAL A 256 10.47 -5.31 18.40
CA VAL A 256 10.18 -6.45 17.50
C VAL A 256 10.30 -6.03 16.04
N ILE A 257 9.73 -4.89 15.64
CA ILE A 257 9.81 -4.36 14.27
C ILE A 257 11.27 -4.10 13.88
N SER A 258 12.08 -3.55 14.80
CA SER A 258 13.51 -3.31 14.55
C SER A 258 14.27 -4.61 14.27
N VAL A 259 13.98 -5.68 15.02
CA VAL A 259 14.55 -7.02 14.76
C VAL A 259 14.10 -7.56 13.41
N LEU A 260 12.82 -7.38 13.06
CA LEU A 260 12.28 -7.81 11.76
C LEU A 260 12.93 -7.04 10.59
N PHE A 261 13.17 -5.74 10.72
CA PHE A 261 13.92 -4.98 9.71
C PHE A 261 15.37 -5.50 9.55
N ILE A 262 16.05 -5.80 10.66
CA ILE A 262 17.39 -6.39 10.59
C ILE A 262 17.33 -7.75 9.86
N ALA A 263 16.34 -8.58 10.15
CA ALA A 263 16.14 -9.87 9.47
C ALA A 263 15.88 -9.67 7.97
N GLU A 264 14.99 -8.74 7.58
CA GLU A 264 14.71 -8.38 6.20
C GLU A 264 15.99 -8.06 5.42
N HIS A 265 16.81 -7.14 5.97
CA HIS A 265 18.05 -6.72 5.30
C HIS A 265 19.14 -7.80 5.28
N ARG A 266 19.11 -8.78 6.19
CA ARG A 266 20.02 -9.93 6.16
C ARG A 266 19.62 -11.01 5.15
N MET A 267 18.34 -11.03 4.73
CA MET A 267 17.84 -12.02 3.77
C MET A 267 18.21 -11.72 2.33
N VAL A 268 18.64 -10.48 2.02
CA VAL A 268 18.94 -10.02 0.68
C VAL A 268 20.34 -9.43 0.60
N SER A 269 21.04 -9.71 -0.49
CA SER A 269 22.35 -9.12 -0.77
C SER A 269 22.48 -8.81 -2.27
N PRO A 270 23.44 -7.96 -2.67
CA PRO A 270 23.67 -7.69 -4.10
C PRO A 270 23.98 -8.94 -4.92
N ALA A 271 24.57 -9.96 -4.30
CA ALA A 271 24.92 -11.23 -4.94
C ALA A 271 23.76 -12.25 -4.91
N ASN A 272 22.77 -12.07 -4.05
CA ASN A 272 21.66 -13.00 -3.90
C ASN A 272 20.34 -12.27 -3.60
N LEU A 273 19.47 -12.22 -4.59
CA LEU A 273 18.14 -11.63 -4.54
C LEU A 273 17.01 -12.69 -4.49
N SER A 274 17.33 -13.97 -4.28
CA SER A 274 16.33 -15.05 -4.31
C SER A 274 15.21 -14.87 -3.28
N ASN A 275 15.52 -14.28 -2.12
CA ASN A 275 14.60 -14.08 -1.01
C ASN A 275 13.88 -12.71 -1.02
N VAL A 276 14.05 -11.90 -2.08
CA VAL A 276 13.45 -10.54 -2.15
C VAL A 276 11.94 -10.55 -1.90
N LYS A 277 11.21 -11.52 -2.44
CA LYS A 277 9.76 -11.59 -2.24
C LYS A 277 9.39 -11.86 -0.77
N LEU A 278 10.13 -12.74 -0.10
CA LEU A 278 9.91 -13.04 1.32
C LEU A 278 10.32 -11.84 2.19
N ALA A 279 11.45 -11.22 1.90
CA ALA A 279 11.92 -10.02 2.58
C ALA A 279 10.90 -8.87 2.44
N SER A 280 10.57 -8.47 1.20
CA SER A 280 9.74 -7.28 0.96
C SER A 280 8.25 -7.47 1.31
N TYR A 281 7.71 -8.68 1.22
CA TYR A 281 6.28 -8.90 1.51
C TYR A 281 6.06 -9.72 2.77
N GLY A 282 6.75 -10.84 2.94
CA GLY A 282 6.55 -11.72 4.10
C GLY A 282 6.90 -11.03 5.42
N ILE A 283 8.10 -10.48 5.52
CA ILE A 283 8.55 -9.77 6.73
C ILE A 283 7.71 -8.51 6.97
N ASN A 284 7.39 -7.74 5.93
CA ASN A 284 6.61 -6.52 6.09
C ASN A 284 5.13 -6.77 6.46
N GLN A 285 4.56 -7.94 6.14
CA GLN A 285 3.28 -8.37 6.70
C GLN A 285 3.37 -8.59 8.22
N LEU A 286 4.42 -9.25 8.70
CA LEU A 286 4.65 -9.43 10.14
C LEU A 286 4.87 -8.10 10.85
N ILE A 287 5.66 -7.18 10.25
CA ILE A 287 5.85 -5.82 10.75
C ILE A 287 4.51 -5.09 10.87
N SER A 288 3.67 -5.15 9.84
CA SER A 288 2.34 -4.50 9.85
C SER A 288 1.43 -5.04 10.93
N ILE A 289 1.44 -6.36 11.12
CA ILE A 289 0.63 -7.03 12.17
C ILE A 289 1.15 -6.66 13.56
N ALA A 290 2.47 -6.70 13.78
CA ALA A 290 3.08 -6.32 15.05
C ALA A 290 2.78 -4.85 15.38
N PHE A 291 2.95 -3.95 14.41
CA PHE A 291 2.64 -2.53 14.57
C PHE A 291 1.16 -2.32 14.92
N LEU A 292 0.25 -2.97 14.18
CA LEU A 292 -1.18 -2.86 14.42
C LEU A 292 -1.57 -3.37 15.80
N ILE A 293 -1.16 -4.59 16.17
CA ILE A 293 -1.54 -5.20 17.45
C ILE A 293 -1.04 -4.36 18.60
N CYS A 294 0.27 -4.03 18.63
CA CYS A 294 0.86 -3.29 19.74
C CYS A 294 0.31 -1.86 19.83
N GLY A 295 0.11 -1.18 18.69
CA GLY A 295 -0.47 0.16 18.67
C GLY A 295 -1.94 0.21 19.05
N VAL A 296 -2.74 -0.79 18.65
CA VAL A 296 -4.17 -0.87 19.04
C VAL A 296 -4.33 -1.18 20.51
N ILE A 297 -3.55 -2.11 21.07
CA ILE A 297 -3.64 -2.44 22.50
C ILE A 297 -3.37 -1.19 23.33
N ASP A 298 -2.26 -0.48 23.09
CA ASP A 298 -1.93 0.71 23.89
C ASP A 298 -2.93 1.86 23.65
N ALA A 299 -3.44 2.02 22.42
CA ALA A 299 -4.39 3.09 22.10
C ALA A 299 -5.78 2.88 22.71
N LEU A 300 -6.13 1.65 23.13
CA LEU A 300 -7.45 1.31 23.69
C LEU A 300 -7.42 1.00 25.20
N VAL A 301 -6.23 0.79 25.79
CA VAL A 301 -6.02 0.50 27.22
C VAL A 301 -5.34 1.68 27.91
#